data_c4abfa23f61e9b9d1cf39133c85199be
#
_entry.id   c4abfa23f61e9b9d1cf39133c85199be
#
_cell.length_a   1.000
_cell.length_b   1.000
_cell.length_c   1.000
_cell.angle_alpha   90.00
_cell.angle_beta   90.00
_cell.angle_gamma   90.00
#
_symmetry.space_group_name_H-M   'P 1'
#
loop_
_entity.id
_entity.type
_entity.pdbx_description
1 polymer ?
#
loop_
_entity_poly.entity_id
_entity_poly.type
_entity_poly.pdbx_seq_one_letter_code
_entity_poly.pdbx_strand_id
1 'polypeptide(L)'
;MEEDLSEVLDNLLGLLLLEGSYEIEDTPEAVLVSIDTPDAGRLIGTRGESLDSLQLLINQILFRKVKEPKRVIFDVSGWRRKKEEDLKKGAEGWGKQVLESGKQLELEPMSSWQRRVVHMVVGEMDGLETESIGEGRDRHIVIKLKTKNSKLKTEETNVEASKS
;
A
#
# COMPACT_ATOMS: atom_id res chain seq x y z
N MET A 1 -13.69 2.09 20.79
CA MET A 1 -13.02 2.29 19.49
C MET A 1 -13.96 2.07 18.31
N GLU A 2 -14.75 1.01 18.29
CA GLU A 2 -15.72 0.77 17.21
C GLU A 2 -16.79 1.87 17.13
N GLU A 3 -17.36 2.29 18.25
CA GLU A 3 -18.32 3.42 18.32
C GLU A 3 -17.70 4.73 17.79
N ASP A 4 -16.46 5.05 18.19
CA ASP A 4 -15.78 6.25 17.72
C ASP A 4 -15.48 6.17 16.21
N LEU A 5 -15.16 4.97 15.72
CA LEU A 5 -14.92 4.74 14.30
C LEU A 5 -16.21 4.88 13.51
N SER A 6 -17.32 4.30 13.98
CA SER A 6 -18.64 4.44 13.36
C SER A 6 -19.08 5.90 13.29
N GLU A 7 -18.93 6.65 14.39
CA GLU A 7 -19.23 8.09 14.41
C GLU A 7 -18.42 8.86 13.36
N VAL A 8 -17.11 8.55 13.24
CA VAL A 8 -16.25 9.21 12.24
C VAL A 8 -16.65 8.85 10.82
N LEU A 9 -17.01 7.58 10.56
CA LEU A 9 -17.45 7.11 9.25
C LEU A 9 -18.78 7.73 8.84
N ASP A 10 -19.77 7.76 9.73
CA ASP A 10 -21.08 8.35 9.47
C ASP A 10 -20.96 9.84 9.15
N ASN A 11 -20.16 10.57 9.93
CA ASN A 11 -19.88 11.98 9.68
C ASN A 11 -19.16 12.17 8.33
N LEU A 12 -18.19 11.34 8.01
CA LEU A 12 -17.42 11.43 6.76
C LEU A 12 -18.31 11.16 5.54
N LEU A 13 -19.07 10.06 5.54
CA LEU A 13 -19.97 9.72 4.45
C LEU A 13 -21.06 10.81 4.28
N GLY A 14 -21.60 11.32 5.39
CA GLY A 14 -22.56 12.41 5.37
C GLY A 14 -21.99 13.71 4.80
N LEU A 15 -20.79 14.12 5.21
CA LEU A 15 -20.12 15.33 4.69
C LEU A 15 -19.77 15.21 3.21
N LEU A 16 -19.43 14.02 2.75
CA LEU A 16 -19.12 13.75 1.35
C LEU A 16 -20.37 13.55 0.48
N LEU A 17 -21.57 13.53 1.10
CA LEU A 17 -22.84 13.23 0.45
C LEU A 17 -22.77 11.90 -0.33
N LEU A 18 -22.21 10.89 0.32
CA LEU A 18 -22.08 9.55 -0.23
C LEU A 18 -23.14 8.64 0.38
N GLU A 19 -23.88 7.96 -0.48
CA GLU A 19 -24.76 6.85 -0.09
C GLU A 19 -23.92 5.58 -0.04
N GLY A 20 -24.15 4.74 0.98
CA GLY A 20 -23.45 3.47 1.10
C GLY A 20 -23.60 2.86 2.48
N SER A 21 -23.04 1.68 2.61
CA SER A 21 -22.95 0.95 3.87
C SER A 21 -21.48 0.61 4.16
N TYR A 22 -21.20 0.31 5.41
CA TYR A 22 -19.88 -0.18 5.79
C TYR A 22 -20.01 -1.32 6.80
N GLU A 23 -19.01 -2.18 6.79
CA GLU A 23 -18.82 -3.25 7.76
C GLU A 23 -17.47 -3.04 8.45
N ILE A 24 -17.47 -3.29 9.77
CA ILE A 24 -16.26 -3.17 10.60
C ILE A 24 -15.92 -4.56 11.11
N GLU A 25 -14.71 -5.01 10.86
CA GLU A 25 -14.15 -6.27 11.38
C GLU A 25 -12.93 -5.96 12.25
N ASP A 26 -13.03 -6.24 13.55
CA ASP A 26 -11.90 -6.08 14.48
C ASP A 26 -11.06 -7.36 14.50
N THR A 27 -9.84 -7.27 13.99
CA THR A 27 -8.84 -8.36 14.01
C THR A 27 -7.77 -8.08 15.07
N PRO A 28 -6.97 -9.08 15.47
CA PRO A 28 -5.86 -8.85 16.40
C PRO A 28 -4.86 -7.78 15.94
N GLU A 29 -4.65 -7.65 14.63
CA GLU A 29 -3.60 -6.80 14.04
C GLU A 29 -4.13 -5.42 13.61
N ALA A 30 -5.39 -5.33 13.17
CA ALA A 30 -5.99 -4.12 12.62
C ALA A 30 -7.51 -4.18 12.66
N VAL A 31 -8.16 -3.02 12.47
CA VAL A 31 -9.59 -2.93 12.19
C VAL A 31 -9.78 -2.77 10.69
N LEU A 32 -10.48 -3.71 10.08
CA LEU A 32 -10.82 -3.67 8.67
C LEU A 32 -12.18 -2.99 8.50
N VAL A 33 -12.25 -2.03 7.58
CA VAL A 33 -13.49 -1.35 7.22
C VAL A 33 -13.75 -1.55 5.74
N SER A 34 -14.81 -2.28 5.43
CA SER A 34 -15.28 -2.48 4.07
C SER A 34 -16.42 -1.51 3.79
N ILE A 35 -16.23 -0.60 2.84
CA ILE A 35 -17.24 0.38 2.43
C ILE A 35 -17.82 -0.07 1.09
N ASP A 36 -19.13 -0.20 1.01
CA ASP A 36 -19.85 -0.45 -0.23
C ASP A 36 -20.68 0.79 -0.61
N THR A 37 -20.41 1.33 -1.79
CA THR A 37 -21.03 2.56 -2.29
C THR A 37 -21.08 2.57 -3.82
N PRO A 38 -22.17 3.07 -4.42
CA PRO A 38 -22.23 3.28 -5.87
C PRO A 38 -21.19 4.30 -6.36
N ASP A 39 -20.75 5.22 -5.48
CA ASP A 39 -19.75 6.24 -5.77
C ASP A 39 -18.31 5.83 -5.41
N ALA A 40 -17.99 4.54 -5.45
CA ALA A 40 -16.68 4.00 -5.07
C ALA A 40 -15.51 4.75 -5.71
N GLY A 41 -15.65 5.17 -6.98
CA GLY A 41 -14.62 5.93 -7.69
C GLY A 41 -14.24 7.26 -7.03
N ARG A 42 -15.19 7.95 -6.37
CA ARG A 42 -14.93 9.20 -5.64
C ARG A 42 -14.11 8.95 -4.38
N LEU A 43 -14.38 7.87 -3.66
CA LEU A 43 -13.62 7.48 -2.47
C LEU A 43 -12.23 6.96 -2.82
N ILE A 44 -12.12 6.17 -3.88
CA ILE A 44 -10.85 5.60 -4.33
C ILE A 44 -9.94 6.71 -4.88
N GLY A 45 -10.48 7.53 -5.79
CA GLY A 45 -9.72 8.57 -6.47
C GLY A 45 -8.68 8.02 -7.45
N THR A 46 -7.88 8.93 -8.00
CA THR A 46 -6.81 8.57 -8.95
C THR A 46 -5.79 7.67 -8.27
N ARG A 47 -5.59 6.47 -8.81
CA ARG A 47 -4.62 5.47 -8.31
C ARG A 47 -4.80 5.07 -6.83
N GLY A 48 -5.96 5.37 -6.22
CA GLY A 48 -6.21 5.13 -4.80
C GLY A 48 -5.74 6.23 -3.85
N GLU A 49 -5.32 7.38 -4.37
CA GLU A 49 -4.79 8.50 -3.56
C GLU A 49 -5.83 9.05 -2.57
N SER A 50 -7.10 9.16 -2.97
CA SER A 50 -8.16 9.62 -2.08
C SER A 50 -8.38 8.63 -0.94
N LEU A 51 -8.44 7.35 -1.25
CA LEU A 51 -8.60 6.29 -0.26
C LEU A 51 -7.44 6.26 0.75
N ASP A 52 -6.21 6.37 0.28
CA ASP A 52 -5.04 6.41 1.14
C ASP A 52 -5.03 7.67 2.04
N SER A 53 -5.47 8.81 1.51
CA SER A 53 -5.59 10.07 2.27
C SER A 53 -6.69 9.99 3.34
N LEU A 54 -7.84 9.42 2.99
CA LEU A 54 -8.94 9.18 3.94
C LEU A 54 -8.51 8.23 5.05
N GLN A 55 -7.86 7.12 4.71
CA GLN A 55 -7.33 6.18 5.68
C GLN A 55 -6.36 6.86 6.65
N LEU A 56 -5.45 7.70 6.14
CA LEU A 56 -4.50 8.44 6.97
C LEU A 56 -5.24 9.39 7.92
N LEU A 57 -6.20 10.16 7.42
CA LEU A 57 -6.98 11.11 8.20
C LEU A 57 -7.75 10.42 9.34
N ILE A 58 -8.46 9.35 9.03
CA ILE A 58 -9.24 8.61 10.02
C ILE A 58 -8.34 7.98 11.07
N ASN A 59 -7.22 7.37 10.67
CA ASN A 59 -6.25 6.88 11.64
C ASN A 59 -5.76 8.00 12.56
N GLN A 60 -5.45 9.19 12.04
CA GLN A 60 -5.01 10.32 12.87
C GLN A 60 -6.10 10.81 13.85
N ILE A 61 -7.37 10.83 13.42
CA ILE A 61 -8.50 11.20 14.29
C ILE A 61 -8.63 10.18 15.43
N LEU A 62 -8.59 8.89 15.10
CA LEU A 62 -8.70 7.82 16.10
C LEU A 62 -7.53 7.79 17.07
N PHE A 63 -6.31 8.01 16.59
CA PHE A 63 -5.12 8.13 17.46
C PHE A 63 -5.22 9.25 18.50
N ARG A 64 -6.02 10.28 18.23
CA ARG A 64 -6.28 11.38 19.19
C ARG A 64 -7.47 11.11 20.10
N LYS A 65 -8.48 10.36 19.64
CA LYS A 65 -9.72 10.08 20.40
C LYS A 65 -9.59 8.88 21.33
N VAL A 66 -8.83 7.87 20.95
CA VAL A 66 -8.76 6.56 21.62
C VAL A 66 -7.42 6.35 22.30
N LYS A 67 -7.41 5.80 23.52
CA LYS A 67 -6.18 5.57 24.30
C LYS A 67 -5.25 4.51 23.69
N GLU A 68 -5.83 3.45 23.13
CA GLU A 68 -5.10 2.33 22.50
C GLU A 68 -5.68 2.08 21.10
N PRO A 69 -5.36 2.95 20.13
CA PRO A 69 -5.92 2.84 18.80
C PRO A 69 -5.25 1.71 18.02
N LYS A 70 -6.07 0.83 17.44
CA LYS A 70 -5.61 -0.08 16.40
C LYS A 70 -5.57 0.66 15.06
N ARG A 71 -4.69 0.21 14.18
CA ARG A 71 -4.65 0.72 12.82
C ARG A 71 -5.91 0.32 12.07
N VAL A 72 -6.55 1.28 11.41
CA VAL A 72 -7.71 1.04 10.55
C VAL A 72 -7.25 0.91 9.10
N ILE A 73 -7.75 -0.09 8.41
CA ILE A 73 -7.50 -0.35 6.99
C ILE A 73 -8.83 -0.30 6.25
N PHE A 74 -8.89 0.52 5.21
CA PHE A 74 -10.08 0.69 4.37
C PHE A 74 -9.98 -0.10 3.09
N ASP A 75 -11.07 -0.77 2.74
CA ASP A 75 -11.34 -1.29 1.41
C ASP A 75 -12.67 -0.73 0.90
N VAL A 76 -12.71 -0.29 -0.33
CA VAL A 76 -13.91 0.23 -0.97
C VAL A 76 -14.30 -0.72 -2.10
N SER A 77 -15.47 -1.38 -1.94
CA SER A 77 -16.03 -2.32 -2.91
C SER A 77 -15.02 -3.37 -3.40
N GLY A 78 -14.13 -3.86 -2.51
CA GLY A 78 -13.12 -4.85 -2.82
C GLY A 78 -11.96 -4.35 -3.70
N TRP A 79 -11.86 -3.03 -3.91
CA TRP A 79 -10.87 -2.45 -4.82
C TRP A 79 -9.42 -2.72 -4.39
N ARG A 80 -9.12 -2.58 -3.10
CA ARG A 80 -7.76 -2.78 -2.58
C ARG A 80 -7.29 -4.21 -2.80
N ARG A 81 -8.12 -5.19 -2.47
CA ARG A 81 -7.83 -6.61 -2.67
C ARG A 81 -7.61 -6.93 -4.13
N LYS A 82 -8.53 -6.49 -5.01
CA LYS A 82 -8.40 -6.68 -6.46
C LYS A 82 -7.13 -6.03 -7.00
N LYS A 83 -6.84 -4.80 -6.58
CA LYS A 83 -5.63 -4.09 -7.00
C LYS A 83 -4.35 -4.80 -6.56
N GLU A 84 -4.35 -5.37 -5.35
CA GLU A 84 -3.21 -6.16 -4.86
C GLU A 84 -2.98 -7.43 -5.69
N GLU A 85 -4.06 -8.15 -6.04
CA GLU A 85 -3.98 -9.33 -6.91
C GLU A 85 -3.44 -8.98 -8.31
N ASP A 86 -3.94 -7.89 -8.88
CA ASP A 86 -3.49 -7.40 -10.20
C ASP A 86 -2.01 -7.00 -10.15
N LEU A 87 -1.58 -6.34 -9.08
CA LEU A 87 -0.17 -5.96 -8.89
C LEU A 87 0.73 -7.18 -8.70
N LYS A 88 0.30 -8.21 -7.98
CA LYS A 88 1.06 -9.46 -7.82
C LYS A 88 1.29 -10.12 -9.17
N LYS A 89 0.22 -10.30 -9.96
CA LYS A 89 0.31 -10.86 -11.32
C LYS A 89 1.18 -10.01 -12.24
N GLY A 90 1.00 -8.68 -12.19
CA GLY A 90 1.82 -7.74 -12.95
C GLY A 90 3.29 -7.85 -12.59
N ALA A 91 3.62 -7.87 -11.29
CA ALA A 91 4.99 -7.95 -10.80
C ALA A 91 5.73 -9.22 -11.27
N GLU A 92 5.04 -10.36 -11.26
CA GLU A 92 5.58 -11.61 -11.82
C GLU A 92 5.91 -11.47 -13.32
N GLY A 93 4.98 -10.87 -14.09
CA GLY A 93 5.15 -10.64 -15.52
C GLY A 93 6.31 -9.68 -15.82
N TRP A 94 6.37 -8.56 -15.10
CA TRP A 94 7.45 -7.57 -15.25
C TRP A 94 8.81 -8.15 -14.86
N GLY A 95 8.85 -8.94 -13.78
CA GLY A 95 10.08 -9.63 -13.39
C GLY A 95 10.60 -10.58 -14.46
N LYS A 96 9.74 -11.40 -15.05
CA LYS A 96 10.07 -12.28 -16.17
C LYS A 96 10.60 -11.49 -17.37
N GLN A 97 9.95 -10.39 -17.73
CA GLN A 97 10.37 -9.52 -18.81
C GLN A 97 11.80 -8.96 -18.60
N VAL A 98 12.13 -8.58 -17.37
CA VAL A 98 13.50 -8.10 -17.03
C VAL A 98 14.51 -9.22 -17.11
N LEU A 99 14.18 -10.43 -16.63
CA LEU A 99 15.06 -11.61 -16.76
C LEU A 99 15.35 -11.98 -18.20
N GLU A 100 14.33 -11.94 -19.07
CA GLU A 100 14.45 -12.31 -20.49
C GLU A 100 15.18 -11.23 -21.30
N SER A 101 14.85 -9.95 -21.07
CA SER A 101 15.42 -8.85 -21.85
C SER A 101 16.80 -8.39 -21.36
N GLY A 102 17.13 -8.65 -20.11
CA GLY A 102 18.34 -8.13 -19.45
C GLY A 102 18.32 -6.63 -19.18
N LYS A 103 17.19 -5.94 -19.49
CA LYS A 103 17.05 -4.48 -19.34
C LYS A 103 16.21 -4.16 -18.12
N GLN A 104 16.58 -3.08 -17.42
CA GLN A 104 15.74 -2.57 -16.34
C GLN A 104 14.37 -2.10 -16.87
N LEU A 105 13.36 -2.20 -16.03
CA LEU A 105 12.00 -1.76 -16.30
C LEU A 105 11.56 -0.76 -15.24
N GLU A 106 11.15 0.43 -15.68
CA GLU A 106 10.56 1.45 -14.85
C GLU A 106 9.04 1.30 -14.89
N LEU A 107 8.41 1.20 -13.72
CA LEU A 107 6.97 1.10 -13.60
C LEU A 107 6.33 2.48 -13.47
N GLU A 108 5.03 2.56 -13.67
CA GLU A 108 4.30 3.80 -13.41
C GLU A 108 4.35 4.20 -11.92
N PRO A 109 4.23 5.50 -11.62
CA PRO A 109 4.11 5.98 -10.25
C PRO A 109 2.95 5.30 -9.50
N MET A 110 3.22 4.89 -8.26
CA MET A 110 2.25 4.17 -7.44
C MET A 110 2.44 4.48 -5.96
N SER A 111 1.40 4.21 -5.16
CA SER A 111 1.40 4.48 -3.72
C SER A 111 2.38 3.59 -2.95
N SER A 112 2.67 3.94 -1.71
CA SER A 112 3.66 3.24 -0.89
C SER A 112 3.33 1.77 -0.67
N TRP A 113 2.06 1.43 -0.43
CA TRP A 113 1.65 0.04 -0.25
C TRP A 113 1.75 -0.76 -1.56
N GLN A 114 1.41 -0.14 -2.69
CA GLN A 114 1.54 -0.76 -4.02
C GLN A 114 3.01 -1.07 -4.34
N ARG A 115 3.91 -0.11 -4.07
CA ARG A 115 5.36 -0.35 -4.23
C ARG A 115 5.85 -1.49 -3.35
N ARG A 116 5.34 -1.60 -2.12
CA ARG A 116 5.68 -2.71 -1.22
C ARG A 116 5.25 -4.06 -1.78
N VAL A 117 4.03 -4.17 -2.35
CA VAL A 117 3.54 -5.41 -2.99
C VAL A 117 4.48 -5.83 -4.12
N VAL A 118 4.81 -4.92 -5.04
CA VAL A 118 5.73 -5.20 -6.14
C VAL A 118 7.10 -5.61 -5.63
N HIS A 119 7.64 -4.88 -4.63
CA HIS A 119 8.94 -5.19 -4.04
C HIS A 119 8.98 -6.60 -3.43
N MET A 120 7.93 -7.00 -2.71
CA MET A 120 7.85 -8.34 -2.10
C MET A 120 7.83 -9.44 -3.17
N VAL A 121 6.96 -9.32 -4.17
CA VAL A 121 6.84 -10.33 -5.24
C VAL A 121 8.14 -10.47 -6.03
N VAL A 122 8.71 -9.35 -6.48
CA VAL A 122 9.97 -9.38 -7.25
C VAL A 122 11.15 -9.82 -6.38
N GLY A 123 11.12 -9.50 -5.07
CA GLY A 123 12.15 -9.92 -4.12
C GLY A 123 12.25 -11.44 -3.92
N GLU A 124 11.16 -12.18 -4.17
CA GLU A 124 11.12 -13.65 -4.17
C GLU A 124 11.67 -14.25 -5.49
N MET A 125 11.85 -13.43 -6.53
CA MET A 125 12.37 -13.88 -7.82
C MET A 125 13.90 -13.82 -7.84
N ASP A 126 14.55 -14.94 -8.10
CA ASP A 126 16.02 -15.02 -8.18
C ASP A 126 16.57 -14.15 -9.32
N GLY A 127 17.67 -13.46 -9.03
CA GLY A 127 18.37 -12.65 -10.02
C GLY A 127 17.80 -11.24 -10.22
N LEU A 128 16.74 -10.86 -9.51
CA LEU A 128 16.13 -9.54 -9.59
C LEU A 128 16.29 -8.72 -8.30
N GLU A 129 16.35 -7.43 -8.47
CA GLU A 129 16.23 -6.46 -7.38
C GLU A 129 15.32 -5.30 -7.80
N THR A 130 14.74 -4.62 -6.82
CA THR A 130 13.89 -3.45 -7.04
C THR A 130 14.44 -2.26 -6.30
N GLU A 131 14.25 -1.09 -6.89
CA GLU A 131 14.58 0.19 -6.30
C GLU A 131 13.38 1.13 -6.39
N SER A 132 13.06 1.84 -5.30
CA SER A 132 12.00 2.85 -5.29
C SER A 132 12.62 4.22 -5.54
N ILE A 133 12.35 4.81 -6.71
CA ILE A 133 12.93 6.06 -7.20
C ILE A 133 11.84 7.15 -7.29
N GLY A 134 12.27 8.40 -7.21
CA GLY A 134 11.38 9.57 -7.28
C GLY A 134 10.83 9.99 -5.92
N GLU A 135 10.08 11.08 -5.90
CA GLU A 135 9.51 11.69 -4.71
C GLU A 135 8.02 11.98 -4.91
N GLY A 136 7.27 12.03 -3.79
CA GLY A 136 5.86 12.39 -3.80
C GLY A 136 5.03 11.51 -4.76
N ARG A 137 4.32 12.17 -5.69
CA ARG A 137 3.43 11.53 -6.65
C ARG A 137 4.14 10.82 -7.80
N ASP A 138 5.40 11.16 -8.06
CA ASP A 138 6.18 10.56 -9.16
C ASP A 138 6.98 9.34 -8.70
N ARG A 139 6.87 8.98 -7.43
CA ARG A 139 7.61 7.87 -6.87
C ARG A 139 7.12 6.53 -7.40
N HIS A 140 8.05 5.75 -7.96
CA HIS A 140 7.80 4.49 -8.67
C HIS A 140 8.83 3.42 -8.33
N ILE A 141 8.64 2.22 -8.86
CA ILE A 141 9.57 1.09 -8.76
C ILE A 141 10.32 0.92 -10.08
N VAL A 142 11.61 0.68 -9.97
CA VAL A 142 12.46 0.17 -11.04
C VAL A 142 12.84 -1.26 -10.71
N ILE A 143 12.62 -2.18 -11.65
CA ILE A 143 13.02 -3.58 -11.57
C ILE A 143 14.27 -3.76 -12.41
N LYS A 144 15.32 -4.37 -11.85
CA LYS A 144 16.59 -4.58 -12.54
C LYS A 144 17.22 -5.92 -12.15
N LEU A 145 18.18 -6.39 -12.95
CA LEU A 145 18.97 -7.56 -12.60
C LEU A 145 19.86 -7.27 -11.39
N LYS A 146 19.97 -8.23 -10.48
CA LYS A 146 20.96 -8.18 -9.39
C LYS A 146 22.37 -8.14 -9.96
N THR A 147 23.11 -7.10 -9.64
CA THR A 147 24.53 -7.02 -9.92
C THR A 147 25.32 -7.69 -8.79
N LYS A 148 26.44 -8.39 -9.13
CA LYS A 148 27.28 -9.08 -8.13
C LYS A 148 27.78 -8.17 -6.99
N ASN A 149 27.72 -6.85 -7.17
CA ASN A 149 28.12 -5.85 -6.17
C ASN A 149 27.03 -5.47 -5.15
N SER A 150 25.78 -5.93 -5.29
CA SER A 150 24.72 -5.59 -4.32
C SER A 150 24.86 -6.34 -2.99
N LYS A 151 25.62 -7.44 -2.96
CA LYS A 151 25.89 -8.19 -1.71
C LYS A 151 26.78 -7.44 -0.71
N LEU A 152 27.61 -6.49 -1.18
CA LEU A 152 28.55 -5.75 -0.30
C LEU A 152 27.85 -4.65 0.51
N LYS A 153 26.74 -4.08 0.04
CA LYS A 153 26.00 -3.03 0.79
C LYS A 153 25.14 -3.55 1.93
N THR A 154 24.75 -4.81 1.90
CA THR A 154 23.89 -5.41 2.96
C THR A 154 24.73 -5.88 4.15
N GLU A 155 26.02 -6.17 3.95
CA GLU A 155 26.92 -6.61 5.03
C GLU A 155 27.50 -5.41 5.82
N GLU A 156 27.74 -4.28 5.18
CA GLU A 156 28.25 -3.08 5.86
C GLU A 156 27.24 -2.44 6.83
N THR A 157 25.93 -2.48 6.50
CA THR A 157 24.89 -1.95 7.39
C THR A 157 24.61 -2.83 8.62
N ASN A 158 24.95 -4.11 8.60
CA ASN A 158 24.78 -5.01 9.74
C ASN A 158 25.98 -4.98 10.72
N VAL A 159 27.12 -4.49 10.30
CA VAL A 159 28.34 -4.42 11.15
C VAL A 159 28.34 -3.15 12.02
N GLU A 160 27.73 -2.07 11.57
CA GLU A 160 27.63 -0.84 12.37
C GLU A 160 26.54 -0.90 13.46
N ALA A 161 25.48 -1.69 13.27
CA ALA A 161 24.42 -1.85 14.28
C ALA A 161 24.81 -2.74 15.48
N SER A 162 25.94 -3.46 15.41
CA SER A 162 26.41 -4.33 16.50
C SER A 162 27.54 -3.75 17.36
N LYS A 163 27.87 -2.47 17.16
CA LYS A 163 28.97 -1.78 17.91
C LYS A 163 28.53 -0.53 18.68
N SER A 164 27.21 -0.43 18.99
CA SER A 164 26.72 0.63 19.90
C SER A 164 25.95 0.03 21.05
#